data_6b93cc80142e096019d35c4d1818617f
#
_entry.id   6b93cc80142e096019d35c4d1818617f
#
_cell.length_a   1.000
_cell.length_b   1.000
_cell.length_c   1.000
_cell.angle_alpha   90.00
_cell.angle_beta   90.00
_cell.angle_gamma   90.00
#
_symmetry.space_group_name_H-M   'P 1'
#
loop_
_entity.id
_entity.type
_entity.pdbx_description
1 polymer ?
#
loop_
_entity_poly.entity_id
_entity_poly.type
_entity_poly.pdbx_seq_one_letter_code
_entity_poly.pdbx_strand_id
1 'polypeptide(L)'
;MLFRSCHRHGLKLLIESTEDESREPGSFVNLVRSRSIDGLIIVNLRTADRGYLERLREAGIPLVLFGAGVMDVEDVPTMGYDTGKSAQVATEHLISLGHERIAYVSFAQREYHAVGERERGWRAALEARGIEVDPAWVEYADIDAHSGYLATQRLIARNVGFTALFAGNDTIAFGAIRALNEAGLRVPHDVALMGYDDIPLAAFASPPLSTMRSNPVGHGRDAMQMLLAQMNGTTFQADLQAERVAQLVIRESCGAYLRTVR
;
A
#
# COMPACT_ATOMS: atom_id res chain seq x y z
N MET A 1 10.74 -9.31 -9.27
CA MET A 1 11.06 -8.48 -10.44
C MET A 1 12.44 -7.86 -10.37
N LEU A 2 12.80 -7.20 -9.29
CA LEU A 2 14.18 -6.71 -9.05
C LEU A 2 15.24 -7.77 -9.39
N PHE A 3 15.05 -9.02 -8.95
CA PHE A 3 15.94 -10.13 -9.25
C PHE A 3 16.26 -10.29 -10.75
N ARG A 4 15.21 -10.26 -11.63
CA ARG A 4 15.43 -10.38 -13.09
C ARG A 4 16.16 -9.17 -13.67
N SER A 5 15.93 -7.99 -13.12
CA SER A 5 16.61 -6.77 -13.54
C SER A 5 18.09 -6.81 -13.13
N CYS A 6 18.38 -7.15 -11.88
CA CYS A 6 19.76 -7.33 -11.40
C CYS A 6 20.55 -8.34 -12.26
N HIS A 7 19.95 -9.50 -12.54
CA HIS A 7 20.61 -10.54 -13.34
C HIS A 7 20.97 -10.07 -14.76
N ARG A 8 20.09 -9.28 -15.41
CA ARG A 8 20.37 -8.72 -16.77
C ARG A 8 21.54 -7.76 -16.78
N HIS A 9 21.83 -7.12 -15.67
CA HIS A 9 22.90 -6.14 -15.53
C HIS A 9 24.13 -6.71 -14.80
N GLY A 10 24.18 -8.04 -14.60
CA GLY A 10 25.32 -8.70 -13.95
C GLY A 10 25.42 -8.41 -12.44
N LEU A 11 24.36 -7.91 -11.83
CA LEU A 11 24.30 -7.57 -10.42
C LEU A 11 23.72 -8.71 -9.58
N LYS A 12 24.13 -8.76 -8.31
CA LYS A 12 23.53 -9.62 -7.29
C LYS A 12 22.54 -8.81 -6.45
N LEU A 13 21.43 -9.43 -6.07
CA LEU A 13 20.45 -8.84 -5.18
C LEU A 13 20.59 -9.43 -3.78
N LEU A 14 20.89 -8.57 -2.81
CA LEU A 14 20.78 -8.86 -1.39
C LEU A 14 19.46 -8.28 -0.89
N ILE A 15 18.67 -9.08 -0.19
CA ILE A 15 17.42 -8.63 0.45
C ILE A 15 17.62 -8.73 1.95
N GLU A 16 17.36 -7.63 2.63
CA GLU A 16 17.43 -7.55 4.09
C GLU A 16 16.18 -6.88 4.63
N SER A 17 15.61 -7.42 5.71
CA SER A 17 14.47 -6.82 6.41
C SER A 17 14.98 -5.96 7.56
N THR A 18 14.35 -4.79 7.75
CA THR A 18 14.60 -3.88 8.87
C THR A 18 13.61 -4.06 10.02
N GLU A 19 12.73 -5.05 9.95
CA GLU A 19 11.71 -5.32 10.98
C GLU A 19 12.29 -5.91 12.26
N ASP A 20 13.54 -6.39 12.22
CA ASP A 20 14.23 -6.87 13.41
C ASP A 20 14.74 -5.67 14.22
N GLU A 21 14.02 -5.32 15.29
CA GLU A 21 14.37 -4.24 16.23
C GLU A 21 15.76 -4.40 16.86
N SER A 22 16.34 -5.60 16.80
CA SER A 22 17.69 -5.88 17.30
C SER A 22 18.82 -5.36 16.41
N ARG A 23 18.51 -4.94 15.18
CA ARG A 23 19.51 -4.43 14.23
C ARG A 23 19.59 -2.91 14.27
N GLU A 24 20.77 -2.42 14.61
CA GLU A 24 21.04 -0.99 14.52
C GLU A 24 20.86 -0.48 13.08
N PRO A 25 20.22 0.69 12.88
CA PRO A 25 20.05 1.32 11.57
C PRO A 25 21.35 1.54 10.80
N GLY A 26 22.50 1.33 11.45
CA GLY A 26 23.85 1.47 10.87
C GLY A 26 24.33 0.28 10.03
N SER A 27 23.63 -0.86 10.00
CA SER A 27 24.12 -2.06 9.31
C SER A 27 24.34 -1.85 7.81
N PHE A 28 23.42 -1.15 7.13
CA PHE A 28 23.54 -0.85 5.69
C PHE A 28 24.69 0.13 5.37
N VAL A 29 24.94 1.11 6.24
CA VAL A 29 26.07 2.04 6.08
C VAL A 29 27.39 1.26 6.11
N ASN A 30 27.48 0.25 6.96
CA ASN A 30 28.68 -0.61 7.05
C ASN A 30 28.83 -1.50 5.80
N LEU A 31 27.73 -2.04 5.23
CA LEU A 31 27.78 -2.81 3.98
C LEU A 31 28.28 -1.97 2.81
N VAL A 32 27.89 -0.70 2.76
CA VAL A 32 28.39 0.21 1.72
C VAL A 32 29.84 0.61 1.96
N ARG A 33 30.19 1.00 3.20
CA ARG A 33 31.59 1.38 3.55
C ARG A 33 32.58 0.24 3.30
N SER A 34 32.16 -1.00 3.52
CA SER A 34 32.95 -2.20 3.21
C SER A 34 32.95 -2.55 1.71
N ARG A 35 32.29 -1.76 0.86
CA ARG A 35 32.07 -2.06 -0.56
C ARG A 35 31.43 -3.44 -0.82
N SER A 36 30.60 -3.87 0.11
CA SER A 36 29.85 -5.13 -0.03
C SER A 36 28.59 -4.97 -0.89
N ILE A 37 28.12 -3.72 -1.06
CA ILE A 37 27.01 -3.35 -1.94
C ILE A 37 27.36 -2.07 -2.71
N ASP A 38 26.84 -1.95 -3.93
CA ASP A 38 27.11 -0.83 -4.84
C ASP A 38 25.98 0.20 -4.86
N GLY A 39 24.79 -0.16 -4.36
CA GLY A 39 23.64 0.73 -4.28
C GLY A 39 22.49 0.12 -3.49
N LEU A 40 21.51 0.95 -3.14
CA LEU A 40 20.42 0.62 -2.26
C LEU A 40 19.06 0.98 -2.87
N ILE A 41 18.08 0.07 -2.75
CA ILE A 41 16.67 0.38 -2.92
C ILE A 41 16.00 0.13 -1.58
N ILE A 42 15.46 1.20 -0.96
CA ILE A 42 14.78 1.10 0.32
C ILE A 42 13.27 1.10 0.09
N VAL A 43 12.59 0.13 0.67
CA VAL A 43 11.15 -0.08 0.50
C VAL A 43 10.42 0.17 1.81
N ASN A 44 9.30 0.89 1.75
CA ASN A 44 8.39 1.11 2.89
C ASN A 44 9.04 1.68 4.15
N LEU A 45 9.52 2.92 4.05
CA LEU A 45 10.14 3.64 5.16
C LEU A 45 9.14 3.98 6.28
N ARG A 46 9.63 3.91 7.51
CA ARG A 46 8.97 4.50 8.67
C ARG A 46 9.31 5.99 8.78
N THR A 47 8.43 6.77 9.35
CA THR A 47 8.65 8.23 9.55
C THR A 47 9.92 8.51 10.37
N ALA A 48 10.27 7.60 11.29
CA ALA A 48 11.46 7.70 12.12
C ALA A 48 12.79 7.52 11.35
N ASP A 49 12.73 6.93 10.14
CA ASP A 49 13.94 6.57 9.38
C ASP A 49 14.56 7.75 8.61
N ARG A 50 13.97 8.95 8.66
CA ARG A 50 14.45 10.13 7.92
C ARG A 50 15.92 10.47 8.18
N GLY A 51 16.32 10.54 9.44
CA GLY A 51 17.71 10.85 9.78
C GLY A 51 18.72 9.76 9.35
N TYR A 52 18.24 8.54 9.14
CA TYR A 52 19.04 7.46 8.58
C TYR A 52 19.26 7.67 7.07
N LEU A 53 18.23 8.09 6.34
CA LEU A 53 18.33 8.42 4.91
C LEU A 53 19.32 9.56 4.65
N GLU A 54 19.30 10.59 5.49
CA GLU A 54 20.22 11.71 5.40
C GLU A 54 21.68 11.25 5.52
N ARG A 55 21.98 10.34 6.47
CA ARG A 55 23.33 9.75 6.62
C ARG A 55 23.75 8.91 5.41
N LEU A 56 22.82 8.15 4.80
CA LEU A 56 23.11 7.37 3.59
C LEU A 56 23.41 8.31 2.40
N ARG A 57 22.64 9.37 2.24
CA ARG A 57 22.86 10.40 1.22
C ARG A 57 24.23 11.07 1.39
N GLU A 58 24.56 11.52 2.60
CA GLU A 58 25.84 12.14 2.91
C GLU A 58 27.03 11.22 2.67
N ALA A 59 26.85 9.91 2.81
CA ALA A 59 27.85 8.91 2.49
C ALA A 59 28.05 8.71 0.97
N GLY A 60 27.26 9.40 0.11
CA GLY A 60 27.37 9.34 -1.35
C GLY A 60 26.94 7.99 -1.95
N ILE A 61 26.08 7.25 -1.27
CA ILE A 61 25.62 5.93 -1.70
C ILE A 61 24.53 6.10 -2.77
N PRO A 62 24.61 5.45 -3.94
CA PRO A 62 23.51 5.37 -4.87
C PRO A 62 22.26 4.80 -4.17
N LEU A 63 21.18 5.60 -4.11
CA LEU A 63 20.01 5.31 -3.30
C LEU A 63 18.73 5.66 -4.03
N VAL A 64 17.76 4.74 -4.02
CA VAL A 64 16.40 4.97 -4.51
C VAL A 64 15.40 4.58 -3.42
N LEU A 65 14.43 5.43 -3.17
CA LEU A 65 13.30 5.10 -2.32
C LEU A 65 12.18 4.50 -3.17
N PHE A 66 11.66 3.37 -2.72
CA PHE A 66 10.59 2.66 -3.41
C PHE A 66 9.41 2.42 -2.45
N GLY A 67 8.21 2.71 -2.92
CA GLY A 67 7.00 2.41 -2.18
C GLY A 67 6.03 3.57 -2.14
N ALA A 68 4.98 3.35 -1.39
CA ALA A 68 3.90 4.31 -1.26
C ALA A 68 4.26 5.42 -0.27
N GLY A 69 3.87 6.63 -0.59
CA GLY A 69 4.00 7.78 0.30
C GLY A 69 5.46 8.08 0.64
N VAL A 70 6.28 8.26 -0.37
CA VAL A 70 7.69 8.52 -0.15
C VAL A 70 7.85 9.87 0.53
N MET A 71 8.59 9.85 1.65
CA MET A 71 9.07 11.09 2.26
C MET A 71 9.90 11.85 1.23
N ASP A 72 9.56 13.12 1.02
CA ASP A 72 10.35 14.01 0.20
C ASP A 72 11.71 14.22 0.89
N VAL A 73 12.72 13.54 0.42
CA VAL A 73 14.10 13.68 0.86
C VAL A 73 14.85 14.32 -0.29
N GLU A 74 15.37 15.52 -0.05
CA GLU A 74 16.09 16.29 -1.05
C GLU A 74 17.17 15.43 -1.73
N ASP A 75 17.21 15.46 -3.06
CA ASP A 75 18.14 14.73 -3.91
C ASP A 75 18.11 13.20 -3.84
N VAL A 76 17.10 12.60 -3.22
CA VAL A 76 16.92 11.15 -3.27
C VAL A 76 15.79 10.79 -4.25
N PRO A 77 16.10 10.14 -5.39
CA PRO A 77 15.08 9.71 -6.32
C PRO A 77 14.08 8.76 -5.67
N THR A 78 12.83 9.01 -5.94
CA THR A 78 11.73 8.26 -5.35
C THR A 78 10.85 7.65 -6.42
N MET A 79 10.45 6.39 -6.23
CA MET A 79 9.52 5.68 -7.09
C MET A 79 8.37 5.11 -6.25
N GLY A 80 7.14 5.44 -6.57
CA GLY A 80 6.00 4.91 -5.83
C GLY A 80 4.67 5.51 -6.24
N TYR A 81 3.62 5.02 -5.59
CA TYR A 81 2.25 5.49 -5.78
C TYR A 81 1.90 6.62 -4.83
N ASP A 82 1.03 7.51 -5.29
CA ASP A 82 0.20 8.32 -4.42
C ASP A 82 -0.91 7.43 -3.83
N THR A 83 -0.59 6.79 -2.70
CA THR A 83 -1.53 5.88 -2.04
C THR A 83 -2.68 6.62 -1.38
N GLY A 84 -2.46 7.88 -0.99
CA GLY A 84 -3.51 8.73 -0.48
C GLY A 84 -4.56 9.01 -1.55
N LYS A 85 -4.11 9.47 -2.73
CA LYS A 85 -5.03 9.68 -3.87
C LYS A 85 -5.70 8.39 -4.32
N SER A 86 -4.97 7.27 -4.32
CA SER A 86 -5.53 5.97 -4.68
C SER A 86 -6.62 5.52 -3.70
N ALA A 87 -6.40 5.70 -2.39
CA ALA A 87 -7.40 5.41 -1.37
C ALA A 87 -8.61 6.34 -1.46
N GLN A 88 -8.38 7.61 -1.79
CA GLN A 88 -9.46 8.56 -2.07
C GLN A 88 -10.34 8.07 -3.21
N VAL A 89 -9.76 7.65 -4.35
CA VAL A 89 -10.50 7.10 -5.50
C VAL A 89 -11.30 5.85 -5.11
N ALA A 90 -10.71 4.92 -4.35
CA ALA A 90 -11.40 3.72 -3.87
C ALA A 90 -12.62 4.08 -3.00
N THR A 91 -12.44 5.02 -2.09
CA THR A 91 -13.50 5.46 -1.17
C THR A 91 -14.59 6.27 -1.89
N GLU A 92 -14.20 7.17 -2.80
CA GLU A 92 -15.15 7.91 -3.66
C GLU A 92 -16.01 6.96 -4.49
N HIS A 93 -15.43 5.82 -4.96
CA HIS A 93 -16.22 4.80 -5.64
C HIS A 93 -17.28 4.20 -4.72
N LEU A 94 -16.94 3.79 -3.50
CA LEU A 94 -17.92 3.27 -2.54
C LEU A 94 -18.99 4.33 -2.20
N ILE A 95 -18.61 5.59 -2.04
CA ILE A 95 -19.54 6.71 -1.84
C ILE A 95 -20.48 6.87 -3.04
N SER A 96 -19.97 6.75 -4.27
CA SER A 96 -20.78 6.82 -5.49
C SER A 96 -21.82 5.70 -5.57
N LEU A 97 -21.56 4.58 -4.90
CA LEU A 97 -22.50 3.48 -4.69
C LEU A 97 -23.45 3.71 -3.50
N GLY A 98 -23.43 4.91 -2.86
CA GLY A 98 -24.33 5.35 -1.79
C GLY A 98 -23.96 4.86 -0.41
N HIS A 99 -22.73 4.42 -0.21
CA HIS A 99 -22.25 4.10 1.11
C HIS A 99 -21.73 5.36 1.81
N GLU A 100 -22.24 5.65 3.01
CA GLU A 100 -21.82 6.77 3.85
C GLU A 100 -21.06 6.28 5.09
N ARG A 101 -21.36 5.07 5.57
CA ARG A 101 -20.65 4.43 6.68
C ARG A 101 -19.68 3.41 6.13
N ILE A 102 -18.44 3.87 5.85
CA ILE A 102 -17.39 3.08 5.24
C ILE A 102 -16.29 2.84 6.28
N ALA A 103 -16.18 1.61 6.76
CA ALA A 103 -15.10 1.23 7.66
C ALA A 103 -13.76 1.10 6.90
N TYR A 104 -12.66 1.24 7.62
CA TYR A 104 -11.31 1.07 7.10
C TYR A 104 -10.51 0.10 7.98
N VAL A 105 -9.92 -0.91 7.36
CA VAL A 105 -8.94 -1.78 8.02
C VAL A 105 -7.57 -1.52 7.44
N SER A 106 -6.70 -0.94 8.24
CA SER A 106 -5.32 -0.65 7.86
C SER A 106 -4.50 -1.93 7.68
N PHE A 107 -3.42 -1.86 6.88
CA PHE A 107 -2.56 -3.01 6.58
C PHE A 107 -1.25 -3.03 7.37
N ALA A 108 -1.04 -2.09 8.27
CA ALA A 108 0.06 -2.04 9.23
C ALA A 108 -0.19 -0.92 10.25
N GLN A 109 0.76 -0.71 11.15
CA GLN A 109 0.71 0.38 12.12
C GLN A 109 1.00 1.74 11.46
N ARG A 110 0.53 2.83 12.08
CA ARG A 110 0.65 4.23 11.57
C ARG A 110 2.08 4.72 11.37
N GLU A 111 3.06 4.03 11.89
CA GLU A 111 4.48 4.38 11.79
C GLU A 111 5.00 4.35 10.34
N TYR A 112 4.38 3.53 9.51
CA TYR A 112 4.69 3.48 8.08
C TYR A 112 3.98 4.62 7.35
N HIS A 113 4.75 5.42 6.63
CA HIS A 113 4.22 6.59 5.93
C HIS A 113 3.08 6.23 4.96
N ALA A 114 3.23 5.15 4.21
CA ALA A 114 2.21 4.65 3.29
C ALA A 114 0.85 4.35 3.95
N VAL A 115 0.87 3.90 5.20
CA VAL A 115 -0.32 3.59 5.98
C VAL A 115 -1.09 4.87 6.31
N GLY A 116 -0.38 5.87 6.83
CA GLY A 116 -0.97 7.16 7.16
C GLY A 116 -1.55 7.88 5.92
N GLU A 117 -0.86 7.80 4.77
CA GLU A 117 -1.36 8.37 3.51
C GLU A 117 -2.67 7.71 3.06
N ARG A 118 -2.74 6.37 3.12
CA ARG A 118 -3.95 5.64 2.69
C ARG A 118 -5.13 5.94 3.60
N GLU A 119 -4.92 5.97 4.93
CA GLU A 119 -5.95 6.38 5.88
C GLU A 119 -6.41 7.83 5.63
N ARG A 120 -5.47 8.76 5.36
CA ARG A 120 -5.81 10.15 5.03
C ARG A 120 -6.65 10.27 3.76
N GLY A 121 -6.32 9.50 2.71
CA GLY A 121 -7.10 9.48 1.48
C GLY A 121 -8.52 8.97 1.68
N TRP A 122 -8.69 7.89 2.45
CA TRP A 122 -10.01 7.39 2.85
C TRP A 122 -10.81 8.45 3.61
N ARG A 123 -10.20 9.08 4.62
CA ARG A 123 -10.84 10.14 5.42
C ARG A 123 -11.21 11.35 4.57
N ALA A 124 -10.29 11.84 3.74
CA ALA A 124 -10.51 13.00 2.88
C ALA A 124 -11.68 12.80 1.91
N ALA A 125 -11.88 11.58 1.38
CA ALA A 125 -13.01 11.29 0.52
C ALA A 125 -14.36 11.40 1.24
N LEU A 126 -14.44 10.95 2.50
CA LEU A 126 -15.66 11.06 3.33
C LEU A 126 -15.94 12.53 3.71
N GLU A 127 -14.92 13.22 4.21
CA GLU A 127 -15.01 14.63 4.64
C GLU A 127 -15.42 15.55 3.49
N ALA A 128 -14.91 15.31 2.26
CA ALA A 128 -15.29 16.05 1.05
C ALA A 128 -16.78 15.94 0.71
N ARG A 129 -17.47 14.94 1.25
CA ARG A 129 -18.92 14.73 1.13
C ARG A 129 -19.68 15.17 2.38
N GLY A 130 -19.02 15.82 3.33
CA GLY A 130 -19.62 16.24 4.59
C GLY A 130 -19.95 15.09 5.54
N ILE A 131 -19.35 13.92 5.33
CA ILE A 131 -19.50 12.75 6.20
C ILE A 131 -18.50 12.85 7.34
N GLU A 132 -19.01 12.98 8.56
CA GLU A 132 -18.16 12.96 9.76
C GLU A 132 -17.62 11.54 9.99
N VAL A 133 -16.29 11.44 10.12
CA VAL A 133 -15.63 10.16 10.28
C VAL A 133 -15.61 9.74 11.74
N ASP A 134 -16.35 8.68 12.07
CA ASP A 134 -16.30 8.06 13.39
C ASP A 134 -14.97 7.31 13.56
N PRO A 135 -14.16 7.61 14.58
CA PRO A 135 -12.94 6.86 14.88
C PRO A 135 -13.17 5.35 15.07
N ALA A 136 -14.38 4.96 15.47
CA ALA A 136 -14.75 3.56 15.64
C ALA A 136 -14.85 2.77 14.32
N TRP A 137 -14.81 3.44 13.17
CA TRP A 137 -14.77 2.79 11.85
C TRP A 137 -13.37 2.34 11.43
N VAL A 138 -12.34 2.65 12.21
CA VAL A 138 -10.96 2.30 11.89
C VAL A 138 -10.46 1.16 12.76
N GLU A 139 -9.84 0.16 12.13
CA GLU A 139 -9.08 -0.91 12.76
C GLU A 139 -7.72 -1.07 12.11
N TYR A 140 -6.79 -1.58 12.90
CA TYR A 140 -5.43 -1.87 12.45
C TYR A 140 -5.21 -3.38 12.41
N ALA A 141 -4.76 -3.86 11.27
CA ALA A 141 -4.30 -5.22 11.03
C ALA A 141 -2.80 -5.22 10.75
N ASP A 142 -2.23 -6.38 10.64
CA ASP A 142 -0.96 -6.60 9.98
C ASP A 142 -1.19 -6.86 8.48
N ILE A 143 -0.18 -7.32 7.73
CA ILE A 143 -0.28 -7.48 6.27
C ILE A 143 -1.12 -8.70 5.87
N ASP A 144 -1.32 -9.65 6.77
CA ASP A 144 -1.87 -10.98 6.48
C ASP A 144 -3.39 -11.10 6.65
N ALA A 145 -3.95 -12.20 6.12
CA ALA A 145 -5.39 -12.44 6.15
C ALA A 145 -5.93 -12.75 7.55
N HIS A 146 -5.12 -13.34 8.44
CA HIS A 146 -5.55 -13.66 9.78
C HIS A 146 -5.75 -12.39 10.61
N SER A 147 -4.82 -11.45 10.53
CA SER A 147 -4.94 -10.15 11.19
C SER A 147 -6.11 -9.33 10.63
N GLY A 148 -6.35 -9.38 9.32
CA GLY A 148 -7.52 -8.79 8.66
C GLY A 148 -8.83 -9.39 9.16
N TYR A 149 -8.88 -10.71 9.36
CA TYR A 149 -10.01 -11.41 9.94
C TYR A 149 -10.30 -10.91 11.37
N LEU A 150 -9.28 -10.86 12.24
CA LEU A 150 -9.42 -10.41 13.62
C LEU A 150 -9.84 -8.92 13.70
N ALA A 151 -9.26 -8.06 12.86
CA ALA A 151 -9.61 -6.65 12.80
C ALA A 151 -11.09 -6.46 12.38
N THR A 152 -11.54 -7.22 11.39
CA THR A 152 -12.94 -7.16 10.94
C THR A 152 -13.91 -7.68 12.01
N GLN A 153 -13.53 -8.72 12.76
CA GLN A 153 -14.33 -9.18 13.90
C GLN A 153 -14.48 -8.09 14.97
N ARG A 154 -13.42 -7.33 15.28
CA ARG A 154 -13.49 -6.20 16.21
C ARG A 154 -14.43 -5.09 15.72
N LEU A 155 -14.40 -4.76 14.40
CA LEU A 155 -15.35 -3.80 13.81
C LEU A 155 -16.80 -4.27 13.93
N ILE A 156 -17.07 -5.53 13.64
CA ILE A 156 -18.41 -6.12 13.77
C ILE A 156 -18.87 -6.07 15.23
N ALA A 157 -18.02 -6.46 16.17
CA ALA A 157 -18.33 -6.45 17.61
C ALA A 157 -18.66 -5.07 18.15
N ARG A 158 -18.11 -3.99 17.57
CA ARG A 158 -18.45 -2.61 17.96
C ARG A 158 -19.86 -2.18 17.52
N ASN A 159 -20.49 -2.93 16.61
CA ASN A 159 -21.81 -2.65 16.09
C ASN A 159 -21.97 -1.22 15.52
N VAL A 160 -20.95 -0.71 14.87
CA VAL A 160 -20.90 0.67 14.32
C VAL A 160 -21.70 0.83 13.02
N GLY A 161 -22.31 -0.22 12.54
CA GLY A 161 -23.30 -0.20 11.44
C GLY A 161 -22.71 0.20 10.09
N PHE A 162 -21.45 -0.12 9.80
CA PHE A 162 -20.85 0.14 8.48
C PHE A 162 -21.55 -0.68 7.39
N THR A 163 -21.68 -0.09 6.21
CA THR A 163 -22.30 -0.72 5.01
C THR A 163 -21.27 -1.02 3.93
N ALA A 164 -20.06 -0.51 4.08
CA ALA A 164 -18.91 -0.84 3.24
C ALA A 164 -17.65 -0.92 4.06
N LEU A 165 -16.68 -1.68 3.58
CA LEU A 165 -15.35 -1.83 4.17
C LEU A 165 -14.28 -1.62 3.10
N PHE A 166 -13.35 -0.71 3.36
CA PHE A 166 -12.12 -0.58 2.59
C PHE A 166 -10.98 -1.26 3.35
N ALA A 167 -10.50 -2.38 2.82
CA ALA A 167 -9.38 -3.11 3.35
C ALA A 167 -8.06 -2.57 2.77
N GLY A 168 -7.08 -2.34 3.62
CA GLY A 168 -5.80 -1.74 3.27
C GLY A 168 -4.96 -2.51 2.25
N ASN A 169 -5.19 -3.83 2.10
CA ASN A 169 -4.70 -4.65 1.00
C ASN A 169 -5.67 -5.82 0.71
N ASP A 170 -5.43 -6.56 -0.38
CA ASP A 170 -6.28 -7.68 -0.78
C ASP A 170 -6.21 -8.86 0.19
N THR A 171 -5.07 -9.06 0.83
CA THR A 171 -4.88 -10.15 1.80
C THR A 171 -5.76 -9.93 3.04
N ILE A 172 -5.81 -8.69 3.53
CA ILE A 172 -6.72 -8.27 4.61
C ILE A 172 -8.18 -8.44 4.16
N ALA A 173 -8.51 -8.08 2.91
CA ALA A 173 -9.85 -8.23 2.37
C ALA A 173 -10.31 -9.70 2.38
N PHE A 174 -9.43 -10.67 2.13
CA PHE A 174 -9.78 -12.10 2.25
C PHE A 174 -10.13 -12.48 3.70
N GLY A 175 -9.38 -11.96 4.66
CA GLY A 175 -9.71 -12.13 6.09
C GLY A 175 -11.06 -11.50 6.44
N ALA A 176 -11.33 -10.30 5.90
CA ALA A 176 -12.59 -9.60 6.09
C ALA A 176 -13.78 -10.37 5.50
N ILE A 177 -13.66 -10.94 4.29
CA ILE A 177 -14.70 -11.79 3.69
C ILE A 177 -15.06 -12.93 4.65
N ARG A 178 -14.07 -13.59 5.20
CA ARG A 178 -14.30 -14.70 6.13
C ARG A 178 -15.02 -14.22 7.40
N ALA A 179 -14.57 -13.15 8.04
CA ALA A 179 -15.18 -12.61 9.26
C ALA A 179 -16.63 -12.18 9.04
N LEU A 180 -16.92 -11.50 7.90
CA LEU A 180 -18.26 -11.09 7.53
C LEU A 180 -19.17 -12.30 7.32
N ASN A 181 -18.71 -13.31 6.57
CA ASN A 181 -19.48 -14.53 6.31
C ASN A 181 -19.81 -15.30 7.61
N GLU A 182 -18.85 -15.44 8.53
CA GLU A 182 -19.08 -16.07 9.84
C GLU A 182 -20.07 -15.31 10.71
N ALA A 183 -20.16 -13.97 10.53
CA ALA A 183 -21.15 -13.12 11.18
C ALA A 183 -22.52 -13.10 10.45
N GLY A 184 -22.68 -13.85 9.37
CA GLY A 184 -23.91 -13.89 8.57
C GLY A 184 -24.10 -12.67 7.65
N LEU A 185 -23.06 -11.84 7.47
CA LEU A 185 -23.07 -10.66 6.61
C LEU A 185 -22.56 -11.02 5.21
N ARG A 186 -23.39 -10.84 4.22
CA ARG A 186 -23.08 -11.20 2.83
C ARG A 186 -22.35 -10.08 2.11
N VAL A 187 -21.24 -10.41 1.47
CA VAL A 187 -20.54 -9.49 0.55
C VAL A 187 -21.06 -9.74 -0.87
N PRO A 188 -21.51 -8.71 -1.60
CA PRO A 188 -21.63 -7.29 -1.24
C PRO A 188 -23.01 -6.88 -0.69
N HIS A 189 -23.94 -7.78 -0.50
CA HIS A 189 -25.36 -7.47 -0.25
C HIS A 189 -25.60 -6.73 1.07
N ASP A 190 -24.90 -7.11 2.13
CA ASP A 190 -25.00 -6.50 3.46
C ASP A 190 -23.82 -5.55 3.71
N VAL A 191 -22.62 -5.88 3.20
CA VAL A 191 -21.41 -5.06 3.30
C VAL A 191 -20.65 -5.11 1.97
N ALA A 192 -20.51 -3.96 1.31
CA ALA A 192 -19.62 -3.81 0.15
C ALA A 192 -18.14 -3.88 0.58
N LEU A 193 -17.28 -4.48 -0.23
CA LEU A 193 -15.87 -4.64 0.11
C LEU A 193 -14.97 -4.16 -1.04
N MET A 194 -13.95 -3.38 -0.68
CA MET A 194 -12.87 -2.92 -1.55
C MET A 194 -11.52 -3.31 -0.96
N GLY A 195 -10.63 -3.87 -1.79
CA GLY A 195 -9.25 -4.18 -1.45
C GLY A 195 -8.24 -3.18 -2.05
N TYR A 196 -6.97 -3.56 -2.01
CA TYR A 196 -5.86 -2.81 -2.61
C TYR A 196 -4.74 -3.78 -2.99
N ASP A 197 -4.08 -3.56 -4.11
CA ASP A 197 -2.94 -4.20 -4.79
C ASP A 197 -3.32 -4.95 -6.07
N ASP A 198 -4.50 -5.53 -6.19
CA ASP A 198 -4.94 -6.42 -7.26
C ASP A 198 -4.01 -7.63 -7.44
N ILE A 199 -3.75 -8.33 -6.32
CA ILE A 199 -3.00 -9.58 -6.40
C ILE A 199 -3.77 -10.63 -7.22
N PRO A 200 -3.09 -11.59 -7.85
CA PRO A 200 -3.75 -12.58 -8.73
C PRO A 200 -4.95 -13.30 -8.12
N LEU A 201 -4.94 -13.52 -6.81
CA LEU A 201 -6.04 -14.17 -6.09
C LEU A 201 -7.30 -13.31 -5.96
N ALA A 202 -7.21 -11.99 -6.12
CA ALA A 202 -8.35 -11.09 -5.99
C ALA A 202 -9.48 -11.42 -6.98
N ALA A 203 -9.12 -11.84 -8.20
CA ALA A 203 -10.09 -12.25 -9.21
C ALA A 203 -10.79 -13.59 -8.91
N PHE A 204 -10.21 -14.42 -8.02
CA PHE A 204 -10.69 -15.74 -7.67
C PHE A 204 -11.29 -15.80 -6.26
N ALA A 205 -11.39 -14.67 -5.57
CA ALA A 205 -12.12 -14.59 -4.29
C ALA A 205 -13.62 -14.87 -4.50
N SER A 206 -14.32 -15.19 -3.44
CA SER A 206 -15.77 -15.39 -3.48
C SER A 206 -16.45 -14.44 -2.48
N PRO A 207 -17.09 -13.34 -2.99
CA PRO A 207 -17.16 -12.91 -4.39
C PRO A 207 -15.81 -12.36 -4.91
N PRO A 208 -15.59 -12.28 -6.26
CA PRO A 208 -14.43 -11.63 -6.86
C PRO A 208 -14.21 -10.23 -6.32
N LEU A 209 -12.97 -9.94 -5.86
CA LEU A 209 -12.65 -8.75 -5.10
C LEU A 209 -12.42 -7.53 -5.98
N SER A 210 -13.20 -6.47 -5.79
CA SER A 210 -12.94 -5.13 -6.29
C SER A 210 -11.77 -4.52 -5.52
N THR A 211 -10.84 -3.88 -6.23
CA THR A 211 -9.57 -3.47 -5.62
C THR A 211 -8.92 -2.32 -6.41
N MET A 212 -7.84 -1.77 -5.86
CA MET A 212 -6.97 -0.82 -6.55
C MET A 212 -5.75 -1.57 -7.11
N ARG A 213 -5.57 -1.53 -8.45
CA ARG A 213 -4.41 -2.18 -9.10
C ARG A 213 -3.18 -1.31 -8.99
N SER A 214 -2.21 -1.77 -8.24
CA SER A 214 -0.86 -1.26 -8.26
C SER A 214 -0.04 -1.95 -9.37
N ASN A 215 1.04 -1.29 -9.85
CA ASN A 215 1.98 -1.90 -10.82
C ASN A 215 3.37 -2.10 -10.19
N PRO A 216 3.52 -2.96 -9.17
CA PRO A 216 4.79 -3.13 -8.46
C PRO A 216 5.90 -3.67 -9.37
N VAL A 217 5.49 -4.29 -10.48
CA VAL A 217 6.39 -4.86 -11.50
C VAL A 217 7.04 -3.76 -12.33
N GLY A 218 6.26 -2.81 -12.84
CA GLY A 218 6.74 -1.65 -13.58
C GLY A 218 7.62 -0.78 -12.70
N HIS A 219 7.09 -0.37 -11.56
CA HIS A 219 7.81 0.49 -10.62
C HIS A 219 9.12 -0.12 -10.10
N GLY A 220 9.16 -1.42 -9.83
CA GLY A 220 10.41 -2.08 -9.43
C GLY A 220 11.45 -2.12 -10.57
N ARG A 221 11.01 -2.14 -11.84
CA ARG A 221 11.90 -1.98 -12.99
C ARG A 221 12.48 -0.58 -13.03
N ASP A 222 11.61 0.41 -12.90
CA ASP A 222 11.99 1.82 -13.01
C ASP A 222 12.88 2.25 -11.83
N ALA A 223 12.59 1.80 -10.61
CA ALA A 223 13.46 1.99 -9.45
C ALA A 223 14.87 1.41 -9.69
N MET A 224 14.97 0.23 -10.32
CA MET A 224 16.27 -0.34 -10.69
C MET A 224 16.98 0.47 -11.76
N GLN A 225 16.27 1.00 -12.76
CA GLN A 225 16.85 1.88 -13.78
C GLN A 225 17.37 3.20 -13.16
N MET A 226 16.62 3.77 -12.20
CA MET A 226 17.05 4.96 -11.46
C MET A 226 18.33 4.69 -10.67
N LEU A 227 18.40 3.53 -9.98
CA LEU A 227 19.60 3.16 -9.23
C LEU A 227 20.81 2.97 -10.15
N LEU A 228 20.63 2.25 -11.27
CA LEU A 228 21.68 2.05 -12.28
C LEU A 228 22.18 3.37 -12.86
N ALA A 229 21.29 4.32 -13.11
CA ALA A 229 21.65 5.63 -13.61
C ALA A 229 22.56 6.37 -12.61
N GLN A 230 22.23 6.35 -11.32
CA GLN A 230 23.08 6.93 -10.27
C GLN A 230 24.44 6.25 -10.19
N MET A 231 24.48 4.90 -10.20
CA MET A 231 25.73 4.14 -10.17
C MET A 231 26.66 4.47 -11.35
N ASN A 232 26.07 4.81 -12.52
CA ASN A 232 26.81 5.14 -13.73
C ASN A 232 27.04 6.66 -13.92
N GLY A 233 26.61 7.51 -12.97
CA GLY A 233 26.70 8.96 -13.09
C GLY A 233 25.84 9.56 -14.20
N THR A 234 24.74 8.89 -14.57
CA THR A 234 23.78 9.33 -15.59
C THR A 234 22.43 9.66 -14.95
N THR A 235 21.53 10.30 -15.69
CA THR A 235 20.17 10.58 -15.24
C THR A 235 19.18 9.65 -15.92
N PHE A 236 18.24 9.13 -15.15
CA PHE A 236 17.09 8.39 -15.66
C PHE A 236 15.83 9.20 -15.37
N GLN A 237 15.12 9.58 -16.42
CA GLN A 237 13.78 10.15 -16.28
C GLN A 237 12.76 9.04 -16.52
N ALA A 238 12.17 8.54 -15.43
CA ALA A 238 10.94 7.77 -15.57
C ALA A 238 9.81 8.71 -15.99
N ASP A 239 8.89 8.24 -16.81
CA ASP A 239 7.63 8.96 -17.03
C ASP A 239 6.75 8.82 -15.77
N LEU A 240 7.11 9.60 -14.75
CA LEU A 240 6.58 9.49 -13.39
C LEU A 240 5.15 10.03 -13.25
N GLN A 241 4.63 10.69 -14.30
CA GLN A 241 3.36 11.41 -14.17
C GLN A 241 2.13 10.56 -14.49
N ALA A 242 2.25 9.54 -15.32
CA ALA A 242 1.10 8.80 -15.85
C ALA A 242 0.54 7.71 -14.92
N GLU A 243 1.33 7.18 -13.97
CA GLU A 243 0.95 5.99 -13.19
C GLU A 243 1.06 6.13 -11.66
N ARG A 244 1.03 7.36 -11.14
CA ARG A 244 1.15 7.55 -9.68
C ARG A 244 -0.08 7.14 -8.88
N VAL A 245 -1.25 7.09 -9.51
CA VAL A 245 -2.49 6.64 -8.87
C VAL A 245 -2.80 5.23 -9.32
N ALA A 246 -3.07 4.34 -8.36
CA ALA A 246 -3.47 2.97 -8.66
C ALA A 246 -4.80 2.95 -9.43
N GLN A 247 -4.93 1.99 -10.35
CA GLN A 247 -6.13 1.84 -11.18
C GLN A 247 -7.26 1.17 -10.40
N LEU A 248 -8.45 1.74 -10.43
CA LEU A 248 -9.65 1.10 -9.87
C LEU A 248 -10.04 -0.12 -10.72
N VAL A 249 -10.18 -1.28 -10.08
CA VAL A 249 -10.62 -2.54 -10.69
C VAL A 249 -11.93 -2.95 -10.03
N ILE A 250 -13.03 -2.80 -10.76
CA ILE A 250 -14.37 -3.14 -10.29
C ILE A 250 -14.64 -4.61 -10.59
N ARG A 251 -15.03 -5.36 -9.54
CA ARG A 251 -15.52 -6.73 -9.59
C ARG A 251 -16.80 -6.83 -8.77
N GLU A 252 -17.11 -8.00 -8.22
CA GLU A 252 -18.39 -8.22 -7.57
C GLU A 252 -18.48 -7.68 -6.14
N SER A 253 -17.39 -7.69 -5.38
CA SER A 253 -17.41 -7.42 -3.94
C SER A 253 -17.83 -6.01 -3.53
N CYS A 254 -17.74 -5.01 -4.42
CA CYS A 254 -18.20 -3.66 -4.13
C CYS A 254 -19.70 -3.43 -4.44
N GLY A 255 -20.37 -4.42 -5.06
CA GLY A 255 -21.80 -4.33 -5.37
C GLY A 255 -22.17 -3.39 -6.51
N ALA A 256 -21.23 -2.90 -7.31
CA ALA A 256 -21.50 -1.98 -8.43
C ALA A 256 -22.55 -2.56 -9.41
N TYR A 257 -22.51 -3.87 -9.67
CA TYR A 257 -23.45 -4.55 -10.56
C TYR A 257 -24.89 -4.59 -10.02
N LEU A 258 -25.10 -4.50 -8.71
CA LEU A 258 -26.43 -4.51 -8.10
C LEU A 258 -27.26 -3.26 -8.48
N ARG A 259 -26.60 -2.21 -8.97
CA ARG A 259 -27.25 -0.95 -9.39
C ARG A 259 -27.57 -0.89 -10.88
N THR A 260 -26.92 -1.73 -11.68
CA THR A 260 -27.12 -1.77 -13.14
C THR A 260 -28.42 -2.47 -13.52
N VAL A 261 -29.11 -3.10 -12.55
CA VAL A 261 -30.33 -3.91 -12.75
C VAL A 261 -31.60 -3.18 -12.29
N ARG A 262 -31.56 -1.87 -12.01
CA ARG A 262 -32.73 -1.06 -11.67
C ARG A 262 -33.10 -0.09 -12.75
#